data_e5c7012c79a00e0b3cdb3ee652bc9372
#
_entry.id   e5c7012c79a00e0b3cdb3ee652bc9372
#
_cell.length_a   1.000
_cell.length_b   1.000
_cell.length_c   1.000
_cell.angle_alpha   90.00
_cell.angle_beta   90.00
_cell.angle_gamma   90.00
#
_symmetry.space_group_name_H-M   'P 1'
#
loop_
_entity.id
_entity.type
_entity.pdbx_description
1 polymer ?
#
loop_
_entity_poly.entity_id
_entity_poly.type
_entity_poly.pdbx_seq_one_letter_code
_entity_poly.pdbx_strand_id
1 'polypeptide(L)'
;MRLNPGQQQAVEFVTGPCLVLAGAGSGKTRVITNKIAHLIRGCGYQARHIAAVTFTNKAAREMKERVGQTLGRKEARGLMISTFHTLGLEIIKREYAALGMKSNFSLFDDTDQVALLKELTEGLIEDDKVVLQQLISTISNWKNDLKTPAQAAAGAKGERDRIFAHCYGLYDAHMKACNVLDFDDLILLPTLLLQRNEEVRERWQNKIRYLLVDEYQDTNTSQYELVKLLVGQRARFTVVGDDDQSIYSWRG
;
A
#
# COMPACT_ATOMS: atom_id res chain seq x y z
N MET A 1 12.10 -27.59 -10.22
CA MET A 1 11.25 -28.23 -9.19
C MET A 1 9.78 -28.11 -9.62
N ARG A 2 9.02 -29.19 -9.68
CA ARG A 2 7.64 -29.22 -10.19
C ARG A 2 6.67 -28.60 -9.17
N LEU A 3 5.62 -27.89 -9.62
CA LEU A 3 4.54 -27.40 -8.76
C LEU A 3 3.74 -28.60 -8.25
N ASN A 4 3.23 -28.54 -7.01
CA ASN A 4 2.25 -29.51 -6.53
C ASN A 4 0.85 -29.20 -7.10
N PRO A 5 -0.14 -30.11 -7.02
CA PRO A 5 -1.46 -29.89 -7.61
C PRO A 5 -2.17 -28.62 -7.15
N GLY A 6 -2.10 -28.27 -5.87
CA GLY A 6 -2.71 -27.04 -5.34
C GLY A 6 -2.01 -25.78 -5.86
N GLN A 7 -0.68 -25.78 -5.92
CA GLN A 7 0.09 -24.69 -6.51
C GLN A 7 -0.24 -24.54 -8.01
N GLN A 8 -0.36 -25.64 -8.76
CA GLN A 8 -0.72 -25.63 -10.17
C GLN A 8 -2.12 -25.04 -10.37
N GLN A 9 -3.09 -25.48 -9.58
CA GLN A 9 -4.46 -24.94 -9.61
C GLN A 9 -4.47 -23.44 -9.33
N ALA A 10 -3.71 -22.98 -8.30
CA ALA A 10 -3.59 -21.56 -7.99
C ALA A 10 -2.96 -20.75 -9.12
N VAL A 11 -1.97 -21.29 -9.82
CA VAL A 11 -1.32 -20.64 -10.99
C VAL A 11 -2.29 -20.54 -12.17
N GLU A 12 -3.06 -21.56 -12.46
CA GLU A 12 -3.95 -21.63 -13.62
C GLU A 12 -5.25 -20.83 -13.45
N PHE A 13 -5.70 -20.64 -12.20
CA PHE A 13 -6.94 -19.89 -11.94
C PHE A 13 -6.73 -18.37 -12.13
N VAL A 14 -7.23 -17.83 -13.24
CA VAL A 14 -7.03 -16.41 -13.64
C VAL A 14 -8.33 -15.65 -13.94
N THR A 15 -9.47 -16.30 -13.82
CA THR A 15 -10.77 -15.73 -14.27
C THR A 15 -11.49 -14.90 -13.21
N GLY A 16 -11.01 -14.90 -11.96
CA GLY A 16 -11.65 -14.21 -10.84
C GLY A 16 -10.69 -13.99 -9.67
N PRO A 17 -11.23 -13.61 -8.50
CA PRO A 17 -10.49 -13.49 -7.25
C PRO A 17 -9.88 -14.84 -6.86
N CYS A 18 -8.62 -14.84 -6.46
CA CYS A 18 -7.92 -16.04 -6.02
C CYS A 18 -7.24 -15.77 -4.67
N LEU A 19 -7.65 -16.51 -3.66
CA LEU A 19 -6.97 -16.55 -2.35
C LEU A 19 -6.15 -17.84 -2.25
N VAL A 20 -4.88 -17.70 -1.96
CA VAL A 20 -3.95 -18.81 -1.73
C VAL A 20 -3.51 -18.78 -0.28
N LEU A 21 -4.02 -19.69 0.50
CA LEU A 21 -3.59 -19.93 1.89
C LEU A 21 -2.49 -20.97 1.91
N ALA A 22 -1.35 -20.63 2.46
CA ALA A 22 -0.19 -21.49 2.40
C ALA A 22 0.79 -21.19 3.54
N GLY A 23 1.10 -22.18 4.35
CA GLY A 23 2.01 -22.05 5.50
C GLY A 23 3.46 -21.70 5.12
N ALA A 24 4.30 -21.54 6.15
CA ALA A 24 5.71 -21.28 6.00
C ALA A 24 6.42 -22.32 5.12
N GLY A 25 7.26 -21.88 4.22
CA GLY A 25 8.03 -22.79 3.34
C GLY A 25 7.22 -23.50 2.26
N SER A 26 5.91 -23.30 2.17
CA SER A 26 5.02 -23.93 1.19
C SER A 26 5.24 -23.46 -0.26
N GLY A 27 6.09 -22.44 -0.47
CA GLY A 27 6.40 -21.90 -1.79
C GLY A 27 5.45 -20.82 -2.29
N LYS A 28 4.88 -20.01 -1.40
CA LYS A 28 4.03 -18.85 -1.73
C LYS A 28 4.60 -17.98 -2.86
N THR A 29 5.82 -17.51 -2.69
CA THR A 29 6.52 -16.68 -3.70
C THR A 29 6.68 -17.41 -5.04
N ARG A 30 6.80 -18.74 -5.01
CA ARG A 30 6.88 -19.56 -6.21
C ARG A 30 5.55 -19.60 -6.96
N VAL A 31 4.43 -19.66 -6.25
CA VAL A 31 3.10 -19.55 -6.86
C VAL A 31 2.97 -18.21 -7.58
N ILE A 32 3.32 -17.09 -6.92
CA ILE A 32 3.28 -15.75 -7.54
C ILE A 32 4.15 -15.68 -8.78
N THR A 33 5.41 -16.12 -8.72
CA THR A 33 6.34 -16.10 -9.85
C THR A 33 5.82 -16.90 -11.05
N ASN A 34 5.32 -18.13 -10.82
CA ASN A 34 4.77 -18.95 -11.88
C ASN A 34 3.45 -18.41 -12.41
N LYS A 35 2.63 -17.82 -11.57
CA LYS A 35 1.39 -17.17 -11.99
C LYS A 35 1.64 -15.97 -12.91
N ILE A 36 2.63 -15.13 -12.59
CA ILE A 36 3.04 -14.03 -13.46
C ILE A 36 3.49 -14.58 -14.83
N ALA A 37 4.31 -15.64 -14.84
CA ALA A 37 4.73 -16.29 -16.08
C ALA A 37 3.56 -16.86 -16.88
N HIS A 38 2.59 -17.49 -16.20
CA HIS A 38 1.38 -18.03 -16.83
C HIS A 38 0.49 -16.91 -17.40
N LEU A 39 0.30 -15.82 -16.67
CA LEU A 39 -0.45 -14.65 -17.15
C LEU A 39 0.15 -14.09 -18.45
N ILE A 40 1.46 -14.01 -18.55
CA ILE A 40 2.14 -13.46 -19.73
C ILE A 40 2.16 -14.46 -20.88
N ARG A 41 2.62 -15.69 -20.67
CA ARG A 41 2.83 -16.69 -21.72
C ARG A 41 1.57 -17.46 -22.09
N GLY A 42 0.75 -17.79 -21.08
CA GLY A 42 -0.45 -18.62 -21.27
C GLY A 42 -1.71 -17.81 -21.53
N CYS A 43 -1.86 -16.65 -20.88
CA CYS A 43 -3.08 -15.84 -20.95
C CYS A 43 -2.95 -14.57 -21.81
N GLY A 44 -1.76 -14.28 -22.35
CA GLY A 44 -1.54 -13.14 -23.24
C GLY A 44 -1.54 -11.76 -22.56
N TYR A 45 -1.41 -11.70 -21.22
CA TYR A 45 -1.26 -10.42 -20.54
C TYR A 45 0.08 -9.76 -20.89
N GLN A 46 0.04 -8.48 -21.19
CA GLN A 46 1.29 -7.72 -21.32
C GLN A 46 1.83 -7.44 -19.92
N ALA A 47 3.13 -7.61 -19.71
CA ALA A 47 3.79 -7.44 -18.42
C ALA A 47 3.46 -6.08 -17.75
N ARG A 48 3.36 -5.01 -18.55
CA ARG A 48 3.02 -3.65 -18.07
C ARG A 48 1.63 -3.51 -17.46
N HIS A 49 0.76 -4.49 -17.64
CA HIS A 49 -0.59 -4.55 -17.07
C HIS A 49 -0.71 -5.47 -15.86
N ILE A 50 0.41 -5.98 -15.38
CA ILE A 50 0.48 -6.82 -14.19
C ILE A 50 1.26 -6.06 -13.11
N ALA A 51 0.69 -6.03 -11.91
CA ALA A 51 1.37 -5.52 -10.72
C ALA A 51 1.43 -6.62 -9.65
N ALA A 52 2.57 -6.72 -8.98
CA ALA A 52 2.75 -7.55 -7.79
C ALA A 52 3.27 -6.69 -6.65
N VAL A 53 2.58 -6.71 -5.52
CA VAL A 53 2.94 -5.92 -4.35
C VAL A 53 3.25 -6.80 -3.15
N THR A 54 4.20 -6.36 -2.36
CA THR A 54 4.63 -7.01 -1.12
C THR A 54 4.94 -5.95 -0.06
N PHE A 55 5.34 -6.38 1.16
CA PHE A 55 5.54 -5.44 2.28
C PHE A 55 6.94 -4.85 2.35
N THR A 56 7.97 -5.58 1.91
CA THR A 56 9.37 -5.14 2.09
C THR A 56 10.11 -4.98 0.76
N ASN A 57 11.01 -4.02 0.72
CA ASN A 57 11.89 -3.83 -0.44
C ASN A 57 12.75 -5.05 -0.74
N LYS A 58 13.13 -5.82 0.29
CA LYS A 58 13.85 -7.07 0.14
C LYS A 58 13.01 -8.10 -0.61
N ALA A 59 11.77 -8.33 -0.16
CA ALA A 59 10.85 -9.28 -0.81
C ALA A 59 10.54 -8.86 -2.26
N ALA A 60 10.31 -7.57 -2.51
CA ALA A 60 10.10 -7.05 -3.86
C ALA A 60 11.30 -7.30 -4.78
N ARG A 61 12.53 -7.11 -4.29
CA ARG A 61 13.75 -7.38 -5.04
C ARG A 61 13.92 -8.86 -5.33
N GLU A 62 13.76 -9.72 -4.34
CA GLU A 62 13.83 -11.19 -4.51
C GLU A 62 12.78 -11.68 -5.51
N MET A 63 11.56 -11.15 -5.45
CA MET A 63 10.51 -11.48 -6.42
C MET A 63 10.89 -11.04 -7.84
N LYS A 64 11.42 -9.82 -8.01
CA LYS A 64 11.92 -9.34 -9.31
C LYS A 64 12.99 -10.25 -9.90
N GLU A 65 13.95 -10.67 -9.08
CA GLU A 65 15.03 -11.57 -9.49
C GLU A 65 14.47 -12.91 -9.96
N ARG A 66 13.59 -13.54 -9.20
CA ARG A 66 12.97 -14.83 -9.54
C ARG A 66 12.12 -14.75 -10.81
N VAL A 67 11.32 -13.70 -10.95
CA VAL A 67 10.52 -13.47 -12.16
C VAL A 67 11.45 -13.24 -13.36
N GLY A 68 12.50 -12.44 -13.20
CA GLY A 68 13.51 -12.19 -14.24
C GLY A 68 14.24 -13.45 -14.71
N GLN A 69 14.53 -14.38 -13.77
CA GLN A 69 15.10 -15.70 -14.11
C GLN A 69 14.12 -16.58 -14.87
N THR A 70 12.83 -16.50 -14.56
CA THR A 70 11.78 -17.34 -15.18
C THR A 70 11.37 -16.84 -16.57
N LEU A 71 11.18 -15.51 -16.72
CA LEU A 71 10.68 -14.87 -17.94
C LEU A 71 11.78 -14.29 -18.84
N GLY A 72 12.92 -13.93 -18.25
CA GLY A 72 13.91 -13.11 -18.92
C GLY A 72 13.52 -11.62 -18.99
N ARG A 73 14.52 -10.78 -19.26
CA ARG A 73 14.36 -9.30 -19.21
C ARG A 73 13.35 -8.76 -20.24
N LYS A 74 13.26 -9.39 -21.40
CA LYS A 74 12.39 -8.92 -22.50
C LYS A 74 10.92 -9.12 -22.16
N GLU A 75 10.54 -10.31 -21.70
CA GLU A 75 9.15 -10.64 -21.36
C GLU A 75 8.68 -9.93 -20.09
N ALA A 76 9.56 -9.72 -19.10
CA ALA A 76 9.25 -9.02 -17.85
C ALA A 76 9.27 -7.49 -17.99
N ARG A 77 9.53 -6.94 -19.18
CA ARG A 77 9.63 -5.48 -19.36
C ARG A 77 8.30 -4.78 -19.08
N GLY A 78 8.34 -3.84 -18.15
CA GLY A 78 7.17 -3.06 -17.73
C GLY A 78 6.34 -3.69 -16.62
N LEU A 79 6.67 -4.92 -16.19
CA LEU A 79 6.07 -5.55 -15.02
C LEU A 79 6.37 -4.71 -13.77
N MET A 80 5.31 -4.42 -13.00
CA MET A 80 5.44 -3.67 -11.76
C MET A 80 5.54 -4.65 -10.59
N ILE A 81 6.71 -4.73 -9.97
CA ILE A 81 6.91 -5.46 -8.70
C ILE A 81 7.46 -4.46 -7.68
N SER A 82 6.73 -4.23 -6.60
CA SER A 82 7.11 -3.19 -5.64
C SER A 82 6.49 -3.44 -4.27
N THR A 83 6.80 -2.57 -3.31
CA THR A 83 6.03 -2.48 -2.06
C THR A 83 4.77 -1.66 -2.28
N PHE A 84 3.81 -1.74 -1.34
CA PHE A 84 2.63 -0.87 -1.31
C PHE A 84 3.01 0.61 -1.35
N HIS A 85 3.99 1.02 -0.55
CA HIS A 85 4.46 2.40 -0.50
C HIS A 85 5.09 2.88 -1.81
N THR A 86 5.85 2.01 -2.47
CA THR A 86 6.41 2.33 -3.79
C THR A 86 5.33 2.46 -4.86
N LEU A 87 4.29 1.60 -4.82
CA LEU A 87 3.14 1.71 -5.70
C LEU A 87 2.37 3.01 -5.44
N GLY A 88 2.13 3.34 -4.17
CA GLY A 88 1.47 4.59 -3.79
C GLY A 88 2.26 5.83 -4.23
N LEU A 89 3.57 5.82 -4.04
CA LEU A 89 4.45 6.89 -4.52
C LEU A 89 4.38 7.05 -6.06
N GLU A 90 4.32 5.96 -6.80
CA GLU A 90 4.15 5.98 -8.26
C GLU A 90 2.80 6.59 -8.66
N ILE A 91 1.73 6.30 -7.93
CA ILE A 91 0.41 6.91 -8.14
C ILE A 91 0.51 8.42 -7.87
N ILE A 92 1.06 8.83 -6.73
CA ILE A 92 1.21 10.24 -6.37
C ILE A 92 2.02 11.00 -7.42
N LYS A 93 3.16 10.46 -7.85
CA LYS A 93 4.01 11.08 -8.88
C LYS A 93 3.31 11.30 -10.22
N ARG A 94 2.34 10.49 -10.55
CA ARG A 94 1.57 10.64 -11.80
C ARG A 94 0.34 11.52 -11.65
N GLU A 95 -0.25 11.50 -10.48
CA GLU A 95 -1.53 12.14 -10.20
C GLU A 95 -1.42 13.34 -9.24
N TYR A 96 -0.22 13.86 -9.02
CA TYR A 96 0.03 14.96 -8.07
C TYR A 96 -0.89 16.18 -8.32
N ALA A 97 -1.19 16.48 -9.57
CA ALA A 97 -2.09 17.58 -9.92
C ALA A 97 -3.53 17.33 -9.45
N ALA A 98 -4.03 16.09 -9.58
CA ALA A 98 -5.35 15.69 -9.08
C ALA A 98 -5.41 15.68 -7.53
N LEU A 99 -4.27 15.58 -6.86
CA LEU A 99 -4.11 15.72 -5.41
C LEU A 99 -3.97 17.19 -4.96
N GLY A 100 -3.92 18.14 -5.90
CA GLY A 100 -3.66 19.54 -5.59
C GLY A 100 -2.21 19.84 -5.16
N MET A 101 -1.28 18.95 -5.49
CA MET A 101 0.12 19.02 -5.12
C MET A 101 1.00 19.58 -6.26
N LYS A 102 2.19 20.02 -5.90
CA LYS A 102 3.25 20.34 -6.89
C LYS A 102 4.08 19.08 -7.16
N SER A 103 4.64 18.97 -8.37
CA SER A 103 5.46 17.82 -8.78
C SER A 103 6.74 17.62 -7.96
N ASN A 104 7.24 18.68 -7.35
CA ASN A 104 8.46 18.71 -6.53
C ASN A 104 8.20 18.51 -5.04
N PHE A 105 7.23 17.67 -4.69
CA PHE A 105 6.98 17.34 -3.28
C PHE A 105 8.16 16.60 -2.65
N SER A 106 8.32 16.76 -1.35
CA SER A 106 9.33 16.08 -0.54
C SER A 106 8.71 15.01 0.33
N LEU A 107 9.54 14.06 0.77
CA LEU A 107 9.15 13.04 1.75
C LEU A 107 9.84 13.33 3.08
N PHE A 108 9.08 13.36 4.15
CA PHE A 108 9.58 13.41 5.51
C PHE A 108 9.86 11.99 6.00
N ASP A 109 10.98 11.85 6.67
CA ASP A 109 11.28 10.64 7.44
C ASP A 109 10.73 10.76 8.89
N ASP A 110 10.96 9.72 9.69
CA ASP A 110 10.49 9.68 11.08
C ASP A 110 11.13 10.80 11.93
N THR A 111 12.35 11.22 11.61
CA THR A 111 13.05 12.30 12.32
C THR A 111 12.41 13.65 12.02
N ASP A 112 12.11 13.90 10.75
CA ASP A 112 11.42 15.11 10.29
C ASP A 112 10.02 15.20 10.91
N GLN A 113 9.29 14.09 10.94
CA GLN A 113 7.95 14.01 11.53
C GLN A 113 7.97 14.35 13.03
N VAL A 114 8.90 13.76 13.78
CA VAL A 114 9.08 14.02 15.21
C VAL A 114 9.40 15.49 15.46
N ALA A 115 10.35 16.05 14.70
CA ALA A 115 10.77 17.45 14.85
C ALA A 115 9.60 18.43 14.59
N LEU A 116 8.87 18.22 13.50
CA LEU A 116 7.73 19.04 13.14
C LEU A 116 6.60 18.93 14.17
N LEU A 117 6.23 17.71 14.59
CA LEU A 117 5.17 17.54 15.58
C LEU A 117 5.55 18.16 16.93
N LYS A 118 6.81 18.05 17.35
CA LYS A 118 7.28 18.70 18.58
C LYS A 118 7.09 20.22 18.50
N GLU A 119 7.44 20.83 17.40
CA GLU A 119 7.27 22.28 17.18
C GLU A 119 5.79 22.69 17.16
N LEU A 120 4.96 21.99 16.38
CA LEU A 120 3.56 22.33 16.20
C LEU A 120 2.70 22.11 17.46
N THR A 121 3.13 21.25 18.37
CA THR A 121 2.37 20.88 19.56
C THR A 121 2.89 21.51 20.84
N GLU A 122 3.87 22.43 20.74
CA GLU A 122 4.37 23.20 21.88
C GLU A 122 3.24 23.92 22.60
N GLY A 123 3.10 23.67 23.90
CA GLY A 123 2.00 24.22 24.72
C GLY A 123 0.62 23.57 24.54
N LEU A 124 0.46 22.60 23.64
CA LEU A 124 -0.78 21.85 23.44
C LEU A 124 -0.76 20.50 24.12
N ILE A 125 0.38 19.86 24.18
CA ILE A 125 0.61 18.58 24.88
C ILE A 125 1.75 18.75 25.87
N GLU A 126 1.86 17.82 26.81
CA GLU A 126 3.01 17.77 27.72
C GLU A 126 4.31 17.57 26.92
N ASP A 127 5.37 18.29 27.30
CA ASP A 127 6.72 18.09 26.70
C ASP A 127 7.33 16.79 27.23
N ASP A 128 6.70 15.69 26.87
CA ASP A 128 7.06 14.31 27.22
C ASP A 128 7.21 13.48 25.94
N LYS A 129 8.36 12.80 25.84
CA LYS A 129 8.67 11.92 24.71
C LYS A 129 7.62 10.81 24.54
N VAL A 130 7.05 10.30 25.63
CA VAL A 130 6.03 9.24 25.58
C VAL A 130 4.74 9.77 24.98
N VAL A 131 4.31 10.97 25.39
CA VAL A 131 3.09 11.63 24.86
C VAL A 131 3.25 11.94 23.39
N LEU A 132 4.39 12.48 22.98
CA LEU A 132 4.70 12.74 21.57
C LEU A 132 4.68 11.45 20.73
N GLN A 133 5.29 10.37 21.22
CA GLN A 133 5.26 9.08 20.53
C GLN A 133 3.84 8.50 20.41
N GLN A 134 3.01 8.70 21.43
CA GLN A 134 1.61 8.29 21.37
C GLN A 134 0.82 9.12 20.35
N LEU A 135 1.08 10.42 20.25
CA LEU A 135 0.49 11.28 19.22
C LEU A 135 0.86 10.80 17.82
N ILE A 136 2.15 10.56 17.57
CA ILE A 136 2.64 10.05 16.27
C ILE A 136 1.94 8.75 15.91
N SER A 137 1.92 7.78 16.84
CA SER A 137 1.26 6.49 16.62
C SER A 137 -0.24 6.64 16.37
N THR A 138 -0.91 7.57 17.07
CA THR A 138 -2.32 7.84 16.88
C THR A 138 -2.61 8.44 15.50
N ILE A 139 -1.82 9.40 15.05
CA ILE A 139 -1.94 9.99 13.70
C ILE A 139 -1.72 8.91 12.64
N SER A 140 -0.69 8.08 12.79
CA SER A 140 -0.42 6.95 11.88
C SER A 140 -1.60 5.98 11.82
N ASN A 141 -2.17 5.60 12.97
CA ASN A 141 -3.35 4.73 13.01
C ASN A 141 -4.56 5.38 12.31
N TRP A 142 -4.81 6.67 12.52
CA TRP A 142 -5.87 7.36 11.81
C TRP A 142 -5.66 7.38 10.30
N LYS A 143 -4.44 7.63 9.83
CA LYS A 143 -4.11 7.58 8.41
C LYS A 143 -4.30 6.17 7.84
N ASN A 144 -3.85 5.14 8.56
CA ASN A 144 -4.04 3.74 8.19
C ASN A 144 -5.51 3.31 8.18
N ASP A 145 -6.36 3.93 9.00
CA ASP A 145 -7.82 3.77 8.99
C ASP A 145 -8.53 4.70 7.97
N LEU A 146 -7.81 5.39 7.12
CA LEU A 146 -8.33 6.35 6.14
C LEU A 146 -9.09 7.54 6.77
N LYS A 147 -8.79 7.86 8.01
CA LYS A 147 -9.43 8.98 8.73
C LYS A 147 -8.68 10.29 8.45
N THR A 148 -9.41 11.25 7.91
CA THR A 148 -8.93 12.64 7.80
C THR A 148 -8.92 13.32 9.16
N PRO A 149 -8.21 14.44 9.36
CA PRO A 149 -8.25 15.22 10.61
C PRO A 149 -9.67 15.57 11.06
N ALA A 150 -10.55 15.94 10.13
CA ALA A 150 -11.95 16.25 10.43
C ALA A 150 -12.72 15.02 10.94
N GLN A 151 -12.48 13.85 10.38
CA GLN A 151 -13.08 12.59 10.82
C GLN A 151 -12.52 12.13 12.18
N ALA A 152 -11.23 12.32 12.41
CA ALA A 152 -10.61 12.08 13.71
C ALA A 152 -11.23 12.98 14.81
N ALA A 153 -11.40 14.26 14.52
CA ALA A 153 -12.06 15.20 15.43
C ALA A 153 -13.52 14.86 15.71
N ALA A 154 -14.27 14.48 14.68
CA ALA A 154 -15.68 14.08 14.82
C ALA A 154 -15.83 12.76 15.64
N GLY A 155 -14.85 11.87 15.60
CA GLY A 155 -14.85 10.61 16.32
C GLY A 155 -14.23 10.67 17.72
N ALA A 156 -13.72 11.83 18.15
CA ALA A 156 -13.03 11.99 19.43
C ALA A 156 -13.97 11.77 20.63
N LYS A 157 -13.62 10.84 21.51
CA LYS A 157 -14.45 10.45 22.68
C LYS A 157 -14.05 11.15 23.97
N GLY A 158 -12.82 11.64 24.09
CA GLY A 158 -12.28 12.26 25.27
C GLY A 158 -11.49 13.54 24.98
N GLU A 159 -11.05 14.22 26.02
CA GLU A 159 -10.27 15.46 25.89
C GLU A 159 -8.94 15.21 25.15
N ARG A 160 -8.26 14.13 25.50
CA ARG A 160 -7.01 13.73 24.86
C ARG A 160 -7.20 13.47 23.35
N ASP A 161 -8.26 12.76 22.97
CA ASP A 161 -8.55 12.49 21.55
C ASP A 161 -8.80 13.79 20.79
N ARG A 162 -9.48 14.76 21.42
CA ARG A 162 -9.71 16.08 20.80
C ARG A 162 -8.43 16.85 20.61
N ILE A 163 -7.53 16.84 21.61
CA ILE A 163 -6.21 17.48 21.49
C ILE A 163 -5.40 16.81 20.39
N PHE A 164 -5.34 15.49 20.34
CA PHE A 164 -4.59 14.75 19.33
C PHE A 164 -5.17 14.96 17.92
N ALA A 165 -6.50 15.02 17.79
CA ALA A 165 -7.14 15.33 16.50
C ALA A 165 -6.87 16.78 16.05
N HIS A 166 -6.81 17.73 16.99
CA HIS A 166 -6.38 19.10 16.70
C HIS A 166 -4.93 19.14 16.23
N CYS A 167 -4.01 18.46 16.92
CA CYS A 167 -2.60 18.33 16.51
C CYS A 167 -2.46 17.68 15.12
N TYR A 168 -3.27 16.67 14.83
CA TYR A 168 -3.30 16.07 13.49
C TYR A 168 -3.74 17.09 12.43
N GLY A 169 -4.72 17.93 12.73
CA GLY A 169 -5.15 19.02 11.84
C GLY A 169 -4.03 20.03 11.56
N LEU A 170 -3.28 20.43 12.58
CA LEU A 170 -2.12 21.34 12.43
C LEU A 170 -1.03 20.69 11.57
N TYR A 171 -0.72 19.42 11.86
CA TYR A 171 0.27 18.64 11.12
C TYR A 171 -0.10 18.50 9.63
N ASP A 172 -1.31 18.07 9.33
CA ASP A 172 -1.82 17.91 7.96
C ASP A 172 -1.81 19.24 7.18
N ALA A 173 -2.23 20.34 7.83
CA ALA A 173 -2.22 21.66 7.22
C ALA A 173 -0.80 22.13 6.90
N HIS A 174 0.18 21.91 7.79
CA HIS A 174 1.58 22.27 7.56
C HIS A 174 2.19 21.45 6.43
N MET A 175 1.96 20.11 6.44
CA MET A 175 2.45 19.20 5.40
C MET A 175 1.94 19.61 4.02
N LYS A 176 0.68 19.96 3.90
CA LYS A 176 0.06 20.46 2.66
C LYS A 176 0.65 21.80 2.21
N ALA A 177 0.80 22.76 3.14
CA ALA A 177 1.37 24.08 2.84
C ALA A 177 2.81 23.98 2.33
N CYS A 178 3.61 23.10 2.91
CA CYS A 178 4.99 22.84 2.52
C CYS A 178 5.15 21.89 1.32
N ASN A 179 4.07 21.31 0.81
CA ASN A 179 4.08 20.29 -0.25
C ASN A 179 4.96 19.08 0.13
N VAL A 180 4.74 18.56 1.32
CA VAL A 180 5.50 17.47 1.91
C VAL A 180 4.55 16.32 2.28
N LEU A 181 5.04 15.10 2.21
CA LEU A 181 4.33 13.87 2.58
C LEU A 181 5.15 13.10 3.60
N ASP A 182 4.50 12.39 4.50
CA ASP A 182 5.11 11.35 5.29
C ASP A 182 4.89 9.95 4.67
N PHE A 183 5.38 8.93 5.38
CA PHE A 183 5.32 7.57 4.88
C PHE A 183 3.89 7.02 4.78
N ASP A 184 3.01 7.37 5.74
CA ASP A 184 1.61 6.94 5.73
C ASP A 184 0.81 7.59 4.59
N ASP A 185 1.16 8.81 4.21
CA ASP A 185 0.54 9.52 3.08
C ASP A 185 0.73 8.80 1.75
N LEU A 186 1.78 7.99 1.62
CA LEU A 186 2.04 7.21 0.41
C LEU A 186 0.96 6.17 0.13
N ILE A 187 0.19 5.77 1.14
CA ILE A 187 -0.96 4.88 0.99
C ILE A 187 -2.28 5.66 1.09
N LEU A 188 -2.38 6.54 2.07
CA LEU A 188 -3.59 7.32 2.35
C LEU A 188 -4.02 8.14 1.13
N LEU A 189 -3.14 8.97 0.58
CA LEU A 189 -3.50 9.90 -0.48
C LEU A 189 -3.91 9.21 -1.79
N PRO A 190 -3.20 8.19 -2.30
CA PRO A 190 -3.67 7.43 -3.45
C PRO A 190 -5.02 6.78 -3.20
N THR A 191 -5.24 6.21 -2.01
CA THR A 191 -6.50 5.55 -1.69
C THR A 191 -7.65 6.55 -1.70
N LEU A 192 -7.51 7.69 -1.02
CA LEU A 192 -8.53 8.74 -1.02
C LEU A 192 -8.77 9.33 -2.43
N LEU A 193 -7.71 9.49 -3.22
CA LEU A 193 -7.83 9.96 -4.60
C LEU A 193 -8.66 8.99 -5.46
N LEU A 194 -8.33 7.71 -5.41
CA LEU A 194 -9.05 6.68 -6.17
C LEU A 194 -10.50 6.50 -5.70
N GLN A 195 -10.81 6.76 -4.42
CA GLN A 195 -12.19 6.78 -3.92
C GLN A 195 -13.01 7.93 -4.52
N ARG A 196 -12.42 9.11 -4.60
CA ARG A 196 -13.13 10.35 -4.93
C ARG A 196 -13.12 10.69 -6.42
N ASN A 197 -12.13 10.21 -7.17
CA ASN A 197 -11.92 10.54 -8.58
C ASN A 197 -12.06 9.29 -9.44
N GLU A 198 -13.23 9.15 -10.07
CA GLU A 198 -13.56 8.00 -10.91
C GLU A 198 -12.66 7.88 -12.15
N GLU A 199 -12.35 9.01 -12.80
CA GLU A 199 -11.50 9.03 -13.99
C GLU A 199 -10.07 8.52 -13.68
N VAL A 200 -9.49 8.98 -12.56
CA VAL A 200 -8.18 8.50 -12.09
C VAL A 200 -8.25 7.02 -11.74
N ARG A 201 -9.31 6.60 -11.04
CA ARG A 201 -9.53 5.20 -10.66
C ARG A 201 -9.61 4.29 -11.89
N GLU A 202 -10.41 4.65 -12.88
CA GLU A 202 -10.54 3.87 -14.12
C GLU A 202 -9.22 3.79 -14.90
N ARG A 203 -8.48 4.89 -14.97
CA ARG A 203 -7.17 4.94 -15.61
C ARG A 203 -6.20 3.94 -14.96
N TRP A 204 -6.16 3.88 -13.63
CA TRP A 204 -5.30 2.94 -12.90
C TRP A 204 -5.80 1.49 -13.00
N GLN A 205 -7.12 1.24 -12.98
CA GLN A 205 -7.70 -0.08 -13.23
C GLN A 205 -7.39 -0.58 -14.65
N ASN A 206 -7.35 0.31 -15.64
CA ASN A 206 -6.96 -0.03 -17.01
C ASN A 206 -5.45 -0.27 -17.14
N LYS A 207 -4.65 0.39 -16.34
CA LYS A 207 -3.21 0.17 -16.28
C LYS A 207 -2.86 -1.15 -15.57
N ILE A 208 -3.46 -1.43 -14.42
CA ILE A 208 -3.26 -2.66 -13.64
C ILE A 208 -4.44 -3.58 -13.89
N ARG A 209 -4.30 -4.51 -14.85
CA ARG A 209 -5.37 -5.44 -15.22
C ARG A 209 -5.35 -6.73 -14.42
N TYR A 210 -4.22 -7.03 -13.81
CA TYR A 210 -4.07 -8.15 -12.87
C TYR A 210 -3.15 -7.72 -11.71
N LEU A 211 -3.65 -7.89 -10.49
CA LEU A 211 -2.92 -7.55 -9.27
C LEU A 211 -2.60 -8.81 -8.45
N LEU A 212 -1.36 -8.93 -8.02
CA LEU A 212 -0.93 -9.95 -7.08
C LEU A 212 -0.49 -9.28 -5.78
N VAL A 213 -0.87 -9.84 -4.66
CA VAL A 213 -0.49 -9.36 -3.32
C VAL A 213 0.13 -10.52 -2.55
N ASP A 214 1.37 -10.34 -2.11
CA ASP A 214 2.08 -11.29 -1.24
C ASP A 214 1.93 -10.86 0.22
N GLU A 215 1.99 -11.83 1.14
CA GLU A 215 1.84 -11.65 2.60
C GLU A 215 0.57 -10.87 2.98
N TYR A 216 -0.56 -11.23 2.35
CA TYR A 216 -1.84 -10.51 2.49
C TYR A 216 -2.35 -10.41 3.93
N GLN A 217 -1.99 -11.35 4.81
CA GLN A 217 -2.33 -11.32 6.23
C GLN A 217 -1.79 -10.09 6.97
N ASP A 218 -0.77 -9.42 6.43
CA ASP A 218 -0.14 -8.25 7.03
C ASP A 218 -0.74 -6.91 6.54
N THR A 219 -1.79 -6.94 5.70
CA THR A 219 -2.44 -5.74 5.18
C THR A 219 -3.24 -5.01 6.25
N ASN A 220 -3.12 -3.68 6.29
CA ASN A 220 -3.99 -2.81 7.08
C ASN A 220 -5.18 -2.31 6.24
N THR A 221 -6.10 -1.56 6.88
CA THR A 221 -7.32 -1.07 6.25
C THR A 221 -7.04 -0.24 4.99
N SER A 222 -6.06 0.68 5.03
CA SER A 222 -5.75 1.55 3.88
C SER A 222 -5.18 0.77 2.70
N GLN A 223 -4.32 -0.20 2.95
CA GLN A 223 -3.76 -1.08 1.92
C GLN A 223 -4.83 -1.98 1.30
N TYR A 224 -5.71 -2.54 2.13
CA TYR A 224 -6.86 -3.33 1.67
C TYR A 224 -7.78 -2.52 0.75
N GLU A 225 -8.15 -1.29 1.15
CA GLU A 225 -8.98 -0.41 0.33
C GLU A 225 -8.28 -0.01 -0.98
N LEU A 226 -6.97 0.26 -0.93
CA LEU A 226 -6.19 0.53 -2.15
C LEU A 226 -6.26 -0.65 -3.14
N VAL A 227 -6.10 -1.88 -2.65
CA VAL A 227 -6.24 -3.10 -3.48
C VAL A 227 -7.62 -3.17 -4.10
N LYS A 228 -8.69 -3.00 -3.32
CA LYS A 228 -10.08 -3.03 -3.82
C LYS A 228 -10.31 -2.01 -4.94
N LEU A 229 -9.84 -0.78 -4.76
CA LEU A 229 -9.98 0.29 -5.72
C LEU A 229 -9.23 0.03 -7.02
N LEU A 230 -8.02 -0.53 -6.92
CA LEU A 230 -7.21 -0.89 -8.09
C LEU A 230 -7.77 -2.07 -8.87
N VAL A 231 -8.32 -3.06 -8.17
CA VAL A 231 -8.91 -4.26 -8.79
C VAL A 231 -10.25 -3.95 -9.46
N GLY A 232 -11.10 -3.17 -8.80
CA GLY A 232 -12.42 -2.77 -9.30
C GLY A 232 -13.33 -3.95 -9.61
N GLN A 233 -14.30 -3.72 -10.48
CA GLN A 233 -15.30 -4.74 -10.85
C GLN A 233 -14.74 -5.92 -11.65
N ARG A 234 -13.57 -5.78 -12.28
CA ARG A 234 -12.92 -6.90 -13.01
C ARG A 234 -12.53 -8.05 -12.08
N ALA A 235 -12.27 -7.74 -10.81
CA ALA A 235 -11.90 -8.70 -9.77
C ALA A 235 -10.80 -9.69 -10.19
N ARG A 236 -9.82 -9.22 -10.98
CA ARG A 236 -8.69 -10.01 -11.49
C ARG A 236 -7.50 -9.84 -10.57
N PHE A 237 -7.43 -10.65 -9.53
CA PHE A 237 -6.34 -10.58 -8.58
C PHE A 237 -6.05 -11.93 -7.90
N THR A 238 -4.88 -12.05 -7.36
CA THR A 238 -4.46 -13.15 -6.49
C THR A 238 -3.83 -12.58 -5.24
N VAL A 239 -4.33 -12.98 -4.09
CA VAL A 239 -3.71 -12.70 -2.80
C VAL A 239 -3.15 -13.99 -2.23
N VAL A 240 -1.95 -13.92 -1.71
CA VAL A 240 -1.24 -15.05 -1.12
C VAL A 240 -0.88 -14.69 0.31
N GLY A 241 -1.20 -15.55 1.24
CA GLY A 241 -0.97 -15.28 2.65
C GLY A 241 -0.96 -16.55 3.50
N ASP A 242 -0.70 -16.33 4.78
CA ASP A 242 -0.64 -17.36 5.80
C ASP A 242 -1.17 -16.77 7.12
N ASP A 243 -2.36 -17.17 7.50
CA ASP A 243 -3.02 -16.67 8.71
C ASP A 243 -2.21 -16.98 9.98
N ASP A 244 -1.44 -18.06 9.98
CA ASP A 244 -0.58 -18.47 11.11
C ASP A 244 0.68 -17.59 11.25
N GLN A 245 1.00 -16.76 10.27
CA GLN A 245 2.20 -15.90 10.23
C GLN A 245 1.93 -14.40 10.32
N SER A 246 0.77 -13.99 10.80
CA SER A 246 0.46 -12.56 10.98
C SER A 246 1.31 -11.96 12.11
N ILE A 247 2.52 -11.49 11.77
CA ILE A 247 3.46 -10.85 12.70
C ILE A 247 3.28 -9.33 12.80
N TYR A 248 2.51 -8.74 11.89
CA TYR A 248 2.21 -7.31 11.83
C TYR A 248 0.75 -6.97 12.19
N SER A 249 0.04 -7.88 12.85
CA SER A 249 -1.36 -7.68 13.30
C SER A 249 -1.55 -6.44 14.20
N TRP A 250 -0.47 -5.95 14.83
CA TRP A 250 -0.46 -4.73 15.62
C TRP A 250 -0.53 -3.42 14.79
N ARG A 251 -0.44 -3.52 13.46
CA ARG A 251 -0.56 -2.37 12.55
C ARG A 251 -2.01 -2.08 12.12
N GLY A 252 -2.98 -2.87 12.58
CA GLY A 252 -4.41 -2.67 12.33
C GLY A 252 -5.15 -3.91 11.89
#